data_1e31db320f9dce189722f4f963e2a224
#
_entry.id   1e31db320f9dce189722f4f963e2a224
#
_cell.length_a   1.000
_cell.length_b   1.000
_cell.length_c   1.000
_cell.angle_alpha   90.00
_cell.angle_beta   90.00
_cell.angle_gamma   90.00
#
_symmetry.space_group_name_H-M   'P 1'
#
loop_
_entity.id
_entity.type
_entity.pdbx_description
1 polymer ?
#
loop_
_entity_poly.entity_id
_entity_poly.type
_entity_poly.pdbx_seq_one_letter_code
_entity_poly.pdbx_strand_id
1 'polypeptide(L)'
;MPTSIRWSCGNLCIVDVTADEPPRFRFRLDGSNLVLSTGFDMTGKFLEEMPDAEYRRFVAAIYQRVLARKAPVFVVNQEDWKGYDLQVESVTMPLSSDGVRVDGILDAVFTAVQR
;
A
#
# COMPACT_ATOMS: atom_id res chain seq x y z
N MET A 1 -18.37 10.65 -18.02
CA MET A 1 -18.35 11.20 -16.65
C MET A 1 -16.95 11.20 -16.11
N PRO A 2 -16.42 12.35 -15.76
CA PRO A 2 -15.07 12.37 -15.26
C PRO A 2 -14.97 11.68 -13.90
N THR A 3 -13.92 10.94 -13.76
CA THR A 3 -13.54 10.31 -12.51
C THR A 3 -12.77 11.33 -11.68
N SER A 4 -13.18 11.51 -10.45
CA SER A 4 -12.48 12.38 -9.52
C SER A 4 -11.37 11.60 -8.83
N ILE A 5 -10.13 11.96 -9.11
CA ILE A 5 -8.96 11.41 -8.43
C ILE A 5 -8.44 12.47 -7.48
N ARG A 6 -8.28 12.10 -6.22
CA ARG A 6 -7.76 13.01 -5.22
C ARG A 6 -6.43 12.54 -4.71
N TRP A 7 -5.47 13.44 -4.75
CA TRP A 7 -4.18 13.25 -4.13
C TRP A 7 -4.19 13.89 -2.75
N SER A 8 -3.82 13.13 -1.75
CA SER A 8 -3.60 13.67 -0.41
C SER A 8 -2.68 12.73 0.36
N CYS A 9 -2.08 13.23 1.42
CA CYS A 9 -1.26 12.37 2.30
C CYS A 9 -2.08 11.24 2.91
N GLY A 10 -3.42 11.39 3.00
CA GLY A 10 -4.32 10.35 3.48
C GLY A 10 -4.40 9.12 2.59
N ASN A 11 -3.95 9.23 1.34
CA ASN A 11 -3.95 8.13 0.37
C ASN A 11 -2.56 7.49 0.19
N LEU A 12 -1.60 7.87 1.00
CA LEU A 12 -0.24 7.38 0.93
C LEU A 12 0.10 6.48 2.11
N CYS A 13 0.90 5.47 1.84
CA CYS A 13 1.47 4.62 2.86
C CYS A 13 2.98 4.58 2.63
N ILE A 14 3.75 4.78 3.69
CA ILE A 14 5.21 4.72 3.63
C ILE A 14 5.68 3.61 4.55
N VAL A 15 6.49 2.71 4.01
CA VAL A 15 6.93 1.51 4.70
C VAL A 15 8.46 1.46 4.69
N ASP A 16 9.03 1.17 5.83
CA ASP A 16 10.46 0.90 5.95
C ASP A 16 10.72 -0.58 5.71
N VAL A 17 11.74 -0.88 4.90
CA VAL A 17 12.20 -2.24 4.66
C VAL A 17 13.46 -2.43 5.49
N THR A 18 13.41 -3.36 6.45
CA THR A 18 14.53 -3.58 7.38
C THR A 18 15.70 -4.27 6.68
N ALA A 19 16.85 -4.21 7.34
CA ALA A 19 18.05 -4.92 6.85
C ALA A 19 18.09 -6.39 7.27
N ASP A 20 17.04 -6.87 7.94
CA ASP A 20 16.94 -8.28 8.36
C ASP A 20 16.91 -9.22 7.15
N GLU A 21 17.24 -10.48 7.39
CA GLU A 21 17.20 -11.54 6.37
C GLU A 21 16.31 -12.68 6.83
N PRO A 22 15.09 -12.83 6.29
CA PRO A 22 14.47 -11.98 5.26
C PRO A 22 14.06 -10.60 5.79
N PRO A 23 13.91 -9.60 4.91
CA PRO A 23 13.54 -8.26 5.33
C PRO A 23 12.12 -8.22 5.89
N ARG A 24 11.93 -7.29 6.84
CA ARG A 24 10.62 -7.03 7.45
C ARG A 24 10.13 -5.67 6.97
N PHE A 25 8.81 -5.48 7.05
CA PHE A 25 8.16 -4.24 6.61
C PHE A 25 7.51 -3.57 7.81
N ARG A 26 7.96 -2.35 8.10
CA ARG A 26 7.40 -1.55 9.19
C ARG A 26 6.75 -0.31 8.63
N PHE A 27 5.49 -0.09 8.97
CA PHE A 27 4.75 1.06 8.49
C PHE A 27 5.20 2.32 9.21
N ARG A 28 5.78 3.26 8.45
CA ARG A 28 6.17 4.57 8.96
C ARG A 28 4.99 5.51 8.97
N LEU A 29 4.16 5.44 7.93
CA LEU A 29 2.96 6.24 7.76
C LEU A 29 1.88 5.39 7.13
N ASP A 30 0.70 5.38 7.74
CA ASP A 30 -0.50 4.79 7.16
C ASP A 30 -1.52 5.92 7.02
N GLY A 31 -1.83 6.30 5.79
CA GLY A 31 -2.66 7.46 5.50
C GLY A 31 -4.06 7.35 6.09
N SER A 32 -4.61 8.47 6.52
CA SER A 32 -5.90 8.50 7.21
C SER A 32 -7.05 7.92 6.40
N ASN A 33 -7.05 8.12 5.08
CA ASN A 33 -8.08 7.55 4.20
C ASN A 33 -7.93 6.03 4.08
N LEU A 34 -6.71 5.53 4.13
CA LEU A 34 -6.44 4.08 4.12
C LEU A 34 -6.89 3.46 5.44
N VAL A 35 -6.62 4.12 6.55
CA VAL A 35 -7.07 3.67 7.89
C VAL A 35 -8.60 3.61 7.93
N LEU A 36 -9.28 4.61 7.42
CA LEU A 36 -10.74 4.60 7.34
C LEU A 36 -11.28 3.45 6.50
N SER A 37 -10.60 3.13 5.42
CA SER A 37 -11.00 2.05 4.51
C SER A 37 -10.77 0.68 5.12
N THR A 38 -9.63 0.45 5.75
CA THR A 38 -9.26 -0.86 6.31
C THR A 38 -9.83 -1.10 7.71
N GLY A 39 -10.05 -0.03 8.47
CA GLY A 39 -10.50 -0.10 9.85
C GLY A 39 -9.38 -0.24 10.88
N PHE A 40 -8.12 -0.22 10.46
CA PHE A 40 -6.99 -0.30 11.40
C PHE A 40 -5.84 0.59 10.93
N ASP A 41 -5.07 1.11 11.88
CA ASP A 41 -3.91 1.97 11.66
C ASP A 41 -2.63 1.17 11.91
N MET A 42 -1.83 1.01 10.87
CA MET A 42 -0.59 0.24 10.94
C MET A 42 0.63 1.08 11.31
N THR A 43 0.48 2.40 11.47
CA THR A 43 1.62 3.27 11.78
C THR A 43 2.42 2.76 12.97
N GLY A 44 3.72 2.58 12.78
CA GLY A 44 4.63 2.07 13.80
C GLY A 44 4.64 0.56 13.95
N LYS A 45 3.79 -0.17 13.23
CA LYS A 45 3.65 -1.62 13.34
C LYS A 45 4.30 -2.32 12.16
N PHE A 46 4.67 -3.58 12.36
CA PHE A 46 5.15 -4.44 11.29
C PHE A 46 3.99 -5.09 10.55
N LEU A 47 4.24 -5.48 9.30
CA LEU A 47 3.22 -6.10 8.46
C LEU A 47 2.62 -7.36 9.10
N GLU A 48 3.43 -8.16 9.80
CA GLU A 48 2.95 -9.36 10.48
C GLU A 48 1.97 -9.08 11.62
N GLU A 49 1.85 -7.83 12.06
CA GLU A 49 0.87 -7.43 13.07
C GLU A 49 -0.47 -7.01 12.48
N MET A 50 -0.61 -7.05 11.15
CA MET A 50 -1.87 -6.68 10.49
C MET A 50 -2.99 -7.64 10.87
N PRO A 51 -4.14 -7.12 11.35
CA PRO A 51 -5.21 -7.97 11.88
C PRO A 51 -5.87 -8.91 10.86
N ASP A 52 -5.99 -8.46 9.60
CA ASP A 52 -6.65 -9.23 8.56
C ASP A 52 -5.62 -10.11 7.85
N ALA A 53 -5.69 -11.41 8.06
CA ALA A 53 -4.71 -12.36 7.54
C ALA A 53 -4.71 -12.44 6.01
N GLU A 54 -5.88 -12.36 5.39
CA GLU A 54 -5.99 -12.42 3.94
C GLU A 54 -5.41 -11.17 3.28
N TYR A 55 -5.77 -10.01 3.82
CA TYR A 55 -5.24 -8.74 3.33
C TYR A 55 -3.73 -8.66 3.57
N ARG A 56 -3.26 -9.15 4.71
CA ARG A 56 -1.83 -9.20 5.02
C ARG A 56 -1.05 -10.00 3.97
N ARG A 57 -1.57 -11.16 3.56
CA ARG A 57 -0.94 -11.98 2.52
C ARG A 57 -0.91 -11.28 1.18
N PHE A 58 -1.99 -10.59 0.84
CA PHE A 58 -2.09 -9.81 -0.39
C PHE A 58 -1.04 -8.70 -0.43
N VAL A 59 -0.93 -7.93 0.65
CA VAL A 59 0.05 -6.84 0.76
C VAL A 59 1.48 -7.38 0.74
N ALA A 60 1.73 -8.47 1.46
CA ALA A 60 3.05 -9.09 1.52
C ALA A 60 3.51 -9.53 0.12
N ALA A 61 2.61 -10.11 -0.67
CA ALA A 61 2.93 -10.55 -2.02
C ALA A 61 3.34 -9.38 -2.91
N ILE A 62 2.65 -8.23 -2.80
CA ILE A 62 2.98 -7.02 -3.55
C ILE A 62 4.36 -6.50 -3.14
N TYR A 63 4.62 -6.40 -1.84
CA TYR A 63 5.90 -5.89 -1.34
C TYR A 63 7.07 -6.78 -1.76
N GLN A 64 6.90 -8.11 -1.68
CA GLN A 64 7.92 -9.04 -2.13
C GLN A 64 8.21 -8.87 -3.63
N ARG A 65 7.18 -8.63 -4.43
CA ARG A 65 7.34 -8.40 -5.86
C ARG A 65 8.12 -7.13 -6.13
N VAL A 66 7.85 -6.05 -5.38
CA VAL A 66 8.57 -4.79 -5.50
C VAL A 66 10.06 -5.00 -5.17
N LEU A 67 10.36 -5.74 -4.10
CA LEU A 67 11.75 -6.04 -3.74
C LEU A 67 12.46 -6.86 -4.81
N ALA A 68 11.78 -7.88 -5.33
CA ALA A 68 12.38 -8.77 -6.34
C ALA A 68 12.67 -8.07 -7.64
N ARG A 69 11.76 -7.20 -8.09
CA ARG A 69 11.86 -6.50 -9.36
C ARG A 69 12.59 -5.18 -9.29
N LYS A 70 12.67 -4.58 -8.10
CA LYS A 70 13.20 -3.22 -7.89
C LYS A 70 12.52 -2.21 -8.84
N ALA A 71 11.22 -2.36 -9.01
CA ALA A 71 10.41 -1.59 -9.94
C ALA A 71 8.99 -1.43 -9.37
N PRO A 72 8.25 -0.40 -9.79
CA PRO A 72 6.88 -0.20 -9.35
C PRO A 72 5.97 -1.36 -9.74
N VAL A 73 5.00 -1.65 -8.88
CA VAL A 73 3.93 -2.62 -9.13
C VAL A 73 2.61 -1.87 -9.14
N PHE A 74 1.84 -2.05 -10.20
CA PHE A 74 0.52 -1.45 -10.36
C PHE A 74 -0.55 -2.51 -10.14
N VAL A 75 -1.56 -2.16 -9.33
CA VAL A 75 -2.68 -3.06 -9.03
C VAL A 75 -3.98 -2.32 -9.27
N VAL A 76 -4.92 -2.99 -9.92
CA VAL A 76 -6.28 -2.46 -10.13
C VAL A 76 -7.26 -3.48 -9.58
N ASN A 77 -8.10 -3.04 -8.65
CA ASN A 77 -9.14 -3.85 -8.05
C ASN A 77 -10.50 -3.21 -8.25
N GLN A 78 -11.52 -4.06 -8.42
CA GLN A 78 -12.91 -3.63 -8.36
C GLN A 78 -13.46 -4.04 -7.00
N GLU A 79 -14.09 -3.10 -6.33
CA GLU A 79 -14.66 -3.33 -5.01
C GLU A 79 -16.08 -2.79 -4.94
N ASP A 80 -16.94 -3.50 -4.21
CA ASP A 80 -18.27 -3.01 -3.87
C ASP A 80 -18.21 -2.44 -2.45
N TRP A 81 -18.47 -1.15 -2.35
CA TRP A 81 -18.50 -0.48 -1.05
C TRP A 81 -19.83 0.21 -0.87
N LYS A 82 -20.65 -0.33 0.04
CA LYS A 82 -21.98 0.21 0.37
C LYS A 82 -22.85 0.45 -0.88
N GLY A 83 -22.82 -0.49 -1.82
CA GLY A 83 -23.60 -0.40 -3.05
C GLY A 83 -22.98 0.44 -4.14
N TYR A 84 -21.78 1.00 -3.94
CA TYR A 84 -21.05 1.72 -4.96
C TYR A 84 -19.98 0.83 -5.57
N ASP A 85 -19.89 0.86 -6.89
CA ASP A 85 -18.78 0.23 -7.59
C ASP A 85 -17.55 1.13 -7.46
N LEU A 86 -16.51 0.62 -6.83
CA LEU A 86 -15.24 1.33 -6.70
C LEU A 86 -14.19 0.66 -7.55
N GLN A 87 -13.46 1.46 -8.31
CA GLN A 87 -12.21 1.03 -8.89
C GLN A 87 -11.08 1.56 -8.02
N VAL A 88 -10.32 0.66 -7.45
CA VAL A 88 -9.19 0.99 -6.61
C VAL A 88 -7.92 0.71 -7.38
N GLU A 89 -7.14 1.73 -7.59
CA GLU A 89 -5.84 1.61 -8.27
C GLU A 89 -4.75 1.95 -7.27
N SER A 90 -3.70 1.17 -7.27
CA SER A 90 -2.55 1.45 -6.42
C SER A 90 -1.26 1.31 -7.21
N VAL A 91 -0.28 2.11 -6.83
CA VAL A 91 1.09 1.97 -7.28
C VAL A 91 1.97 1.83 -6.06
N THR A 92 2.75 0.76 -6.03
CA THR A 92 3.67 0.45 -4.95
C THR A 92 5.08 0.58 -5.51
N MET A 93 5.84 1.53 -4.99
CA MET A 93 7.14 1.93 -5.54
C MET A 93 8.27 1.63 -4.58
N PRO A 94 9.40 1.10 -5.08
CA PRO A 94 10.58 0.94 -4.25
C PRO A 94 11.28 2.27 -4.02
N LEU A 95 11.79 2.45 -2.82
CA LEU A 95 12.61 3.61 -2.44
C LEU A 95 13.97 3.10 -1.98
N SER A 96 15.01 3.88 -2.27
CA SER A 96 16.36 3.55 -1.84
C SER A 96 17.08 4.81 -1.40
N SER A 97 17.69 4.76 -0.22
CA SER A 97 18.50 5.87 0.29
C SER A 97 19.91 5.89 -0.30
N ASP A 98 20.39 4.75 -0.79
CA ASP A 98 21.74 4.62 -1.36
C ASP A 98 21.78 4.30 -2.85
N GLY A 99 20.63 4.12 -3.48
CA GLY A 99 20.52 3.79 -4.91
C GLY A 99 20.79 2.32 -5.24
N VAL A 100 21.05 1.49 -4.26
CA VAL A 100 21.39 0.06 -4.44
C VAL A 100 20.39 -0.86 -3.79
N ARG A 101 20.16 -0.67 -2.47
CA ARG A 101 19.25 -1.51 -1.69
C ARG A 101 17.90 -0.81 -1.57
N VAL A 102 16.82 -1.56 -1.74
CA VAL A 102 15.47 -1.08 -1.46
C VAL A 102 15.28 -1.08 0.05
N ASP A 103 15.23 0.10 0.66
CA ASP A 103 15.05 0.27 2.11
C ASP A 103 13.73 0.94 2.48
N GLY A 104 12.88 1.21 1.49
CA GLY A 104 11.57 1.77 1.71
C GLY A 104 10.61 1.43 0.58
N ILE A 105 9.34 1.62 0.86
CA ILE A 105 8.25 1.44 -0.10
C ILE A 105 7.29 2.61 0.07
N LEU A 106 6.89 3.20 -1.05
CA LEU A 106 5.82 4.18 -1.09
C LEU A 106 4.64 3.54 -1.82
N ASP A 107 3.50 3.51 -1.17
CA ASP A 107 2.26 2.98 -1.72
C ASP A 107 1.25 4.11 -1.85
N ALA A 108 0.82 4.38 -3.07
CA ALA A 108 -0.18 5.40 -3.35
C ALA A 108 -1.45 4.73 -3.86
N VAL A 109 -2.58 5.05 -3.24
CA VAL A 109 -3.86 4.41 -3.52
C VAL A 109 -4.83 5.45 -4.05
N PHE A 110 -5.47 5.15 -5.17
CA PHE A 110 -6.47 5.99 -5.81
C PHE A 110 -7.79 5.25 -5.87
N THR A 111 -8.85 5.91 -5.48
CA THR A 111 -10.19 5.34 -5.54
C THR A 111 -11.06 6.19 -6.45
N ALA A 112 -11.69 5.55 -7.41
CA ALA A 112 -12.64 6.18 -8.32
C ALA A 112 -13.99 5.51 -8.15
N VAL A 113 -15.03 6.34 -7.97
CA VAL A 113 -16.40 5.85 -7.92
C VAL A 113 -16.90 5.69 -9.35
N GLN A 114 -17.35 4.50 -9.68
CA GLN A 114 -17.96 4.20 -10.96
C GLN A 114 -19.43 3.85 -10.77
N ARG A 115 -20.23 4.23 -11.70
CA ARG A 115 -21.66 3.96 -11.67
C ARG A 115 -22.09 3.16 -12.87
#